data_a32bbe1057f92f4983b032b153712d00
#
_entry.id   a32bbe1057f92f4983b032b153712d00
#
_cell.length_a   1.000
_cell.length_b   1.000
_cell.length_c   1.000
_cell.angle_alpha   90.00
_cell.angle_beta   90.00
_cell.angle_gamma   90.00
#
_symmetry.space_group_name_H-M   'P 1'
#
loop_
_entity.id
_entity.type
_entity.pdbx_description
1 polymer ?
#
loop_
_entity_poly.entity_id
_entity_poly.type
_entity_poly.pdbx_seq_one_letter_code
_entity_poly.pdbx_strand_id
1 'polypeptide(L)'
;LVGSEMCIRDSNYAVAESNSRTIDMAYGSARPVSPRSTIILGISLLAGLAIPFGILYLIGMLDTTIRGRKDVEENLSAPFLGDIPFLEGDNKGGVVVRETGRDALSEAFRILRSNMTFMNVSSGKEIKCVLFTSSDPHAGKTFVAMNLAMTLAMAGKRVVLIDLDLRRHALTTHLGRSNSKNGMSGYLAGTITDLSLIHISEPTRPY
;
A
#
# COMPACT_ATOMS: atom_id res chain seq x y z
N LEU A 1 3.91 31.20 106.88
CA LEU A 1 4.61 31.37 105.64
C LEU A 1 4.47 30.20 104.63
N VAL A 2 4.20 28.98 105.16
CA VAL A 2 4.05 27.79 104.29
C VAL A 2 2.67 27.70 103.62
N GLY A 3 1.64 28.35 104.18
CA GLY A 3 0.29 28.35 103.60
C GLY A 3 0.10 29.23 102.34
N SER A 4 0.86 30.32 102.22
CA SER A 4 0.71 31.21 101.10
C SER A 4 1.36 30.65 99.80
N GLU A 5 2.41 29.90 99.93
CA GLU A 5 3.03 29.27 98.74
C GLU A 5 2.24 28.11 98.19
N MET A 6 1.49 27.42 99.05
CA MET A 6 0.63 26.32 98.64
C MET A 6 -0.58 26.82 97.87
N CYS A 7 -1.16 27.98 98.29
CA CYS A 7 -2.23 28.62 97.56
C CYS A 7 -1.81 29.21 96.22
N ILE A 8 -0.57 29.71 96.08
CA ILE A 8 -0.05 30.20 94.78
C ILE A 8 0.22 29.06 93.86
N ARG A 9 0.65 27.92 94.41
CA ARG A 9 0.88 26.74 93.59
C ARG A 9 -0.40 26.11 93.06
N ASP A 10 -1.46 26.07 93.82
CA ASP A 10 -2.77 25.56 93.44
C ASP A 10 -3.43 26.52 92.40
N SER A 11 -3.29 27.85 92.60
CA SER A 11 -3.84 28.77 91.61
C SER A 11 -3.11 28.74 90.24
N ASN A 12 -1.79 28.42 90.29
CA ASN A 12 -1.04 28.22 89.01
C ASN A 12 -1.44 26.91 88.29
N TYR A 13 -1.83 25.88 89.07
CA TYR A 13 -2.37 24.67 88.44
C TYR A 13 -3.78 24.91 87.87
N ALA A 14 -4.59 25.75 88.47
CA ALA A 14 -5.91 26.09 87.98
C ALA A 14 -5.83 26.98 86.72
N VAL A 15 -4.77 27.81 86.60
CA VAL A 15 -4.56 28.65 85.40
C VAL A 15 -3.89 27.86 84.29
N ALA A 16 -3.26 26.72 84.64
CA ALA A 16 -2.64 25.86 83.66
C ALA A 16 -3.62 24.86 82.96
N GLU A 17 -4.89 24.82 83.34
CA GLU A 17 -5.89 24.10 82.58
C GLU A 17 -5.97 24.74 81.20
N SER A 18 -5.61 23.97 80.23
CA SER A 18 -5.64 24.29 78.82
C SER A 18 -7.01 24.83 78.45
N ASN A 19 -7.10 26.14 78.20
CA ASN A 19 -8.31 26.78 77.65
C ASN A 19 -8.70 26.30 76.25
N SER A 20 -8.03 25.25 75.80
CA SER A 20 -8.38 24.59 74.53
C SER A 20 -9.54 23.63 74.74
N ARG A 21 -10.73 24.06 74.48
CA ARG A 21 -11.91 23.22 74.39
C ARG A 21 -11.95 22.65 72.96
N THR A 22 -11.87 21.34 72.83
CA THR A 22 -12.15 20.66 71.56
C THR A 22 -13.63 20.93 71.18
N ILE A 23 -13.86 21.82 70.24
CA ILE A 23 -15.20 22.22 69.83
C ILE A 23 -15.78 21.15 68.93
N ASP A 24 -14.93 20.42 68.23
CA ASP A 24 -15.36 19.34 67.31
C ASP A 24 -14.31 18.23 67.25
N MET A 25 -14.77 17.00 67.14
CA MET A 25 -13.91 15.88 66.85
C MET A 25 -13.64 15.83 65.36
N ALA A 26 -12.37 15.63 64.98
CA ALA A 26 -12.01 15.42 63.58
C ALA A 26 -12.68 14.15 63.07
N TYR A 27 -13.70 14.29 62.24
CA TYR A 27 -14.32 13.18 61.54
C TYR A 27 -13.59 12.98 60.20
N GLY A 28 -12.87 11.89 60.04
CA GLY A 28 -12.35 11.42 58.80
C GLY A 28 -13.48 10.80 57.97
N SER A 29 -13.62 11.22 56.69
CA SER A 29 -14.50 10.52 55.78
C SER A 29 -14.02 9.07 55.58
N ALA A 30 -14.91 8.11 55.75
CA ALA A 30 -14.61 6.68 55.53
C ALA A 30 -14.30 6.37 54.06
N ARG A 31 -14.60 7.33 53.17
CA ARG A 31 -14.29 7.21 51.73
C ARG A 31 -13.21 8.20 51.36
N PRO A 32 -12.18 7.77 50.60
CA PRO A 32 -11.14 8.65 50.14
C PRO A 32 -11.74 9.72 49.19
N VAL A 33 -11.47 10.98 49.47
CA VAL A 33 -11.96 12.13 48.67
C VAL A 33 -11.15 12.28 47.38
N SER A 34 -9.90 11.82 47.42
CA SER A 34 -8.95 11.84 46.29
C SER A 34 -7.94 10.70 46.46
N PRO A 35 -7.54 10.00 45.37
CA PRO A 35 -8.01 10.11 43.99
C PRO A 35 -9.36 9.36 43.78
N ARG A 36 -10.19 9.88 42.88
CA ARG A 36 -11.45 9.21 42.49
C ARG A 36 -11.15 8.05 41.55
N SER A 37 -11.01 6.84 42.09
CA SER A 37 -10.62 5.65 41.33
C SER A 37 -11.50 5.34 40.09
N THR A 38 -12.80 5.59 40.19
CA THR A 38 -13.74 5.40 39.06
C THR A 38 -13.43 6.32 37.87
N ILE A 39 -13.05 7.58 38.16
CA ILE A 39 -12.70 8.54 37.11
C ILE A 39 -11.36 8.14 36.46
N ILE A 40 -10.38 7.75 37.25
CA ILE A 40 -9.07 7.31 36.79
C ILE A 40 -9.21 6.06 35.92
N LEU A 41 -10.00 5.07 36.35
CA LEU A 41 -10.28 3.86 35.56
C LEU A 41 -10.98 4.20 34.24
N GLY A 42 -11.96 5.11 34.24
CA GLY A 42 -12.63 5.55 33.04
C GLY A 42 -11.68 6.23 32.04
N ILE A 43 -10.84 7.15 32.51
CA ILE A 43 -9.86 7.84 31.68
C ILE A 43 -8.81 6.87 31.15
N SER A 44 -8.31 5.95 31.98
CA SER A 44 -7.31 4.97 31.55
C SER A 44 -7.87 3.99 30.51
N LEU A 45 -9.13 3.57 30.66
CA LEU A 45 -9.81 2.73 29.67
C LEU A 45 -10.00 3.46 28.35
N LEU A 46 -10.48 4.70 28.38
CA LEU A 46 -10.64 5.51 27.17
C LEU A 46 -9.29 5.78 26.47
N ALA A 47 -8.27 6.14 27.24
CA ALA A 47 -6.93 6.34 26.69
C ALA A 47 -6.34 5.04 26.11
N GLY A 48 -6.54 3.93 26.80
CA GLY A 48 -6.10 2.61 26.35
C GLY A 48 -6.74 2.16 25.04
N LEU A 49 -7.98 2.58 24.78
CA LEU A 49 -8.65 2.34 23.49
C LEU A 49 -8.30 3.40 22.44
N ALA A 50 -8.29 4.67 22.81
CA ALA A 50 -8.10 5.77 21.88
C ALA A 50 -6.70 5.77 21.22
N ILE A 51 -5.66 5.41 22.01
CA ILE A 51 -4.28 5.40 21.48
C ILE A 51 -4.10 4.39 20.35
N PRO A 52 -4.41 3.08 20.53
CA PRO A 52 -4.23 2.11 19.45
C PRO A 52 -5.13 2.40 18.25
N PHE A 53 -6.38 2.83 18.44
CA PHE A 53 -7.24 3.23 17.34
C PHE A 53 -6.70 4.47 16.60
N GLY A 54 -6.18 5.45 17.32
CA GLY A 54 -5.53 6.62 16.75
C GLY A 54 -4.30 6.26 15.91
N ILE A 55 -3.48 5.34 16.38
CA ILE A 55 -2.30 4.85 15.65
C ILE A 55 -2.73 4.11 14.37
N LEU A 56 -3.70 3.20 14.45
CA LEU A 56 -4.21 2.47 13.28
C LEU A 56 -4.84 3.42 12.26
N TYR A 57 -5.59 4.41 12.70
CA TYR A 57 -6.16 5.45 11.83
C TYR A 57 -5.06 6.26 11.13
N LEU A 58 -4.01 6.65 11.86
CA LEU A 58 -2.88 7.39 11.30
C LEU A 58 -2.12 6.56 10.26
N ILE A 59 -1.86 5.27 10.55
CA ILE A 59 -1.25 4.33 9.59
C ILE A 59 -2.13 4.21 8.34
N GLY A 60 -3.45 4.06 8.50
CA GLY A 60 -4.38 3.97 7.37
C GLY A 60 -4.43 5.25 6.53
N MET A 61 -4.31 6.42 7.16
CA MET A 61 -4.28 7.70 6.46
C MET A 61 -2.97 7.93 5.68
N LEU A 62 -1.86 7.39 6.17
CA LEU A 62 -0.55 7.46 5.50
C LEU A 62 -0.35 6.37 4.44
N ASP A 63 -1.23 5.37 4.40
CA ASP A 63 -1.15 4.29 3.42
C ASP A 63 -1.68 4.79 2.06
N THR A 64 -0.76 5.07 1.16
CA THR A 64 -1.02 5.51 -0.22
C THR A 64 -1.00 4.34 -1.22
N THR A 65 -1.07 3.11 -0.75
CA THR A 65 -0.99 1.92 -1.58
C THR A 65 -2.28 1.73 -2.37
N ILE A 66 -2.16 1.60 -3.67
CA ILE A 66 -3.29 1.26 -4.55
C ILE A 66 -3.67 -0.21 -4.31
N ARG A 67 -4.87 -0.46 -3.79
CA ARG A 67 -5.35 -1.80 -3.45
C ARG A 67 -6.39 -2.35 -4.43
N GLY A 68 -6.93 -1.51 -5.29
CA GLY A 68 -7.95 -1.97 -6.20
C GLY A 68 -8.43 -0.93 -7.21
N ARG A 69 -9.41 -1.37 -8.00
CA ARG A 69 -10.01 -0.57 -9.06
C ARG A 69 -10.54 0.79 -8.57
N LYS A 70 -11.18 0.83 -7.41
CA LYS A 70 -11.76 2.08 -6.85
C LYS A 70 -10.70 3.15 -6.63
N ASP A 71 -9.54 2.77 -6.08
CA ASP A 71 -8.46 3.70 -5.81
C ASP A 71 -7.91 4.32 -7.10
N VAL A 72 -7.90 3.55 -8.19
CA VAL A 72 -7.48 4.03 -9.51
C VAL A 72 -8.52 4.97 -10.10
N GLU A 73 -9.80 4.61 -10.09
CA GLU A 73 -10.90 5.40 -10.67
C GLU A 73 -11.15 6.71 -9.92
N GLU A 74 -10.93 6.74 -8.60
CA GLU A 74 -11.09 7.95 -7.78
C GLU A 74 -9.92 8.94 -7.95
N ASN A 75 -8.71 8.44 -8.17
CA ASN A 75 -7.51 9.28 -8.22
C ASN A 75 -7.00 9.59 -9.64
N LEU A 76 -7.43 8.84 -10.64
CA LEU A 76 -6.97 8.99 -12.01
C LEU A 76 -8.13 9.24 -12.96
N SER A 77 -7.95 10.17 -13.88
CA SER A 77 -8.90 10.40 -14.99
C SER A 77 -8.76 9.38 -16.13
N ALA A 78 -7.80 8.45 -16.03
CA ALA A 78 -7.57 7.42 -17.02
C ALA A 78 -8.52 6.22 -16.81
N PRO A 79 -9.02 5.59 -17.88
CA PRO A 79 -9.90 4.43 -17.75
C PRO A 79 -9.14 3.23 -17.19
N PHE A 80 -9.77 2.53 -16.25
CA PHE A 80 -9.24 1.28 -15.70
C PHE A 80 -9.42 0.15 -16.72
N LEU A 81 -8.33 -0.44 -17.17
CA LEU A 81 -8.34 -1.52 -18.16
C LEU A 81 -8.48 -2.91 -17.56
N GLY A 82 -7.98 -3.10 -16.35
CA GLY A 82 -8.03 -4.39 -15.68
C GLY A 82 -6.90 -4.53 -14.67
N ASP A 83 -7.00 -5.55 -13.86
CA ASP A 83 -6.00 -6.00 -12.91
C ASP A 83 -5.42 -7.35 -13.35
N ILE A 84 -4.14 -7.53 -13.10
CA ILE A 84 -3.43 -8.76 -13.42
C ILE A 84 -2.98 -9.36 -12.10
N PRO A 85 -3.46 -10.56 -11.74
CA PRO A 85 -3.10 -11.19 -10.49
C PRO A 85 -1.59 -11.48 -10.43
N PHE A 86 -1.04 -11.36 -9.24
CA PHE A 86 0.38 -11.67 -9.00
C PHE A 86 0.62 -13.17 -9.21
N LEU A 87 1.64 -13.50 -9.99
CA LEU A 87 2.06 -14.88 -10.22
C LEU A 87 3.08 -15.30 -9.16
N GLU A 88 2.68 -16.22 -8.29
CA GLU A 88 3.61 -16.92 -7.39
C GLU A 88 4.25 -18.10 -8.14
N GLY A 89 5.56 -18.11 -8.25
CA GLY A 89 6.32 -19.22 -8.86
C GLY A 89 7.51 -18.80 -9.69
N ASP A 90 8.18 -19.77 -10.25
CA ASP A 90 9.46 -19.62 -10.98
C ASP A 90 9.30 -19.03 -12.41
N ASN A 91 8.07 -18.92 -12.91
CA ASN A 91 7.76 -18.40 -14.25
C ASN A 91 7.74 -16.86 -14.31
N LYS A 92 8.54 -16.19 -13.51
CA LYS A 92 8.54 -14.73 -13.27
C LYS A 92 8.90 -13.86 -14.48
N GLY A 93 8.88 -14.32 -15.69
CA GLY A 93 9.27 -13.45 -16.80
C GLY A 93 8.87 -13.94 -18.18
N GLY A 94 8.28 -15.11 -18.30
CA GLY A 94 7.91 -15.70 -19.59
C GLY A 94 6.48 -15.40 -20.05
N VAL A 95 6.16 -15.91 -21.24
CA VAL A 95 4.78 -15.96 -21.74
C VAL A 95 4.05 -17.07 -21.01
N VAL A 96 3.00 -16.71 -20.28
CA VAL A 96 2.19 -17.65 -19.46
C VAL A 96 0.80 -17.85 -20.03
N VAL A 97 0.33 -16.95 -20.88
CA VAL A 97 -0.98 -17.06 -21.52
C VAL A 97 -1.01 -18.25 -22.49
N ARG A 98 -2.06 -19.05 -22.37
CA ARG A 98 -2.31 -20.22 -23.25
C ARG A 98 -3.68 -20.08 -23.91
N GLU A 99 -3.80 -20.59 -25.13
CA GLU A 99 -5.06 -20.52 -25.89
C GLU A 99 -6.22 -21.19 -25.19
N THR A 100 -5.98 -22.36 -24.62
CA THR A 100 -6.96 -23.15 -23.86
C THR A 100 -6.86 -22.97 -22.34
N GLY A 101 -5.97 -22.07 -21.86
CA GLY A 101 -5.78 -21.83 -20.44
C GLY A 101 -7.03 -21.27 -19.77
N ARG A 102 -7.47 -21.93 -18.69
CA ARG A 102 -8.59 -21.49 -17.82
C ARG A 102 -8.08 -20.91 -16.51
N ASP A 103 -6.79 -20.61 -16.45
CA ASP A 103 -6.15 -19.98 -15.30
C ASP A 103 -6.54 -18.50 -15.21
N ALA A 104 -6.58 -17.99 -13.98
CA ALA A 104 -6.98 -16.61 -13.69
C ALA A 104 -6.14 -15.57 -14.45
N LEU A 105 -4.88 -15.90 -14.70
CA LEU A 105 -3.96 -15.02 -15.42
C LEU A 105 -4.30 -14.92 -16.90
N SER A 106 -4.55 -16.05 -17.59
CA SER A 106 -4.97 -16.06 -18.99
C SER A 106 -6.29 -15.33 -19.16
N GLU A 107 -7.21 -15.48 -18.20
CA GLU A 107 -8.48 -14.75 -18.22
C GLU A 107 -8.31 -13.26 -18.02
N ALA A 108 -7.45 -12.83 -17.10
CA ALA A 108 -7.15 -11.41 -16.90
C ALA A 108 -6.62 -10.75 -18.19
N PHE A 109 -5.75 -11.43 -18.94
CA PHE A 109 -5.27 -10.90 -20.23
C PHE A 109 -6.35 -10.90 -21.32
N ARG A 110 -7.30 -11.84 -21.31
CA ARG A 110 -8.45 -11.81 -22.23
C ARG A 110 -9.35 -10.62 -21.92
N ILE A 111 -9.63 -10.36 -20.65
CA ILE A 111 -10.40 -9.20 -20.20
C ILE A 111 -9.69 -7.91 -20.61
N LEU A 112 -8.38 -7.81 -20.37
CA LEU A 112 -7.57 -6.65 -20.76
C LEU A 112 -7.67 -6.37 -22.27
N ARG A 113 -7.53 -7.40 -23.11
CA ARG A 113 -7.70 -7.30 -24.56
C ARG A 113 -9.11 -6.82 -24.95
N SER A 114 -10.14 -7.38 -24.31
CA SER A 114 -11.54 -7.02 -24.54
C SER A 114 -11.77 -5.54 -24.22
N ASN A 115 -11.30 -5.08 -23.08
CA ASN A 115 -11.45 -3.70 -22.65
C ASN A 115 -10.72 -2.72 -23.58
N MET A 116 -9.54 -3.09 -24.07
CA MET A 116 -8.85 -2.31 -25.11
C MET A 116 -9.67 -2.23 -26.40
N THR A 117 -10.34 -3.31 -26.79
CA THR A 117 -11.20 -3.31 -27.98
C THR A 117 -12.42 -2.39 -27.78
N PHE A 118 -13.02 -2.38 -26.60
CA PHE A 118 -14.10 -1.45 -26.28
C PHE A 118 -13.66 0.02 -26.32
N MET A 119 -12.45 0.33 -25.87
CA MET A 119 -11.89 1.68 -25.99
C MET A 119 -11.75 2.14 -27.45
N ASN A 120 -11.37 1.23 -28.36
CA ASN A 120 -11.33 1.51 -29.79
C ASN A 120 -12.70 1.93 -30.32
N VAL A 121 -13.74 1.20 -29.95
CA VAL A 121 -15.12 1.48 -30.36
C VAL A 121 -15.59 2.82 -29.79
N SER A 122 -15.32 3.09 -28.52
CA SER A 122 -15.70 4.34 -27.85
C SER A 122 -15.00 5.58 -28.44
N SER A 123 -13.74 5.45 -28.82
CA SER A 123 -12.95 6.57 -29.37
C SER A 123 -13.15 6.78 -30.87
N GLY A 124 -13.79 5.84 -31.58
CA GLY A 124 -13.94 5.85 -33.04
C GLY A 124 -12.62 5.71 -33.82
N LYS A 125 -11.52 5.37 -33.11
CA LYS A 125 -10.18 5.21 -33.70
C LYS A 125 -9.61 3.85 -33.30
N GLU A 126 -9.04 3.14 -34.26
CA GLU A 126 -8.34 1.90 -33.99
C GLU A 126 -6.99 2.18 -33.30
N ILE A 127 -6.77 1.56 -32.13
CA ILE A 127 -5.47 1.65 -31.45
C ILE A 127 -4.49 0.73 -32.18
N LYS A 128 -3.49 1.34 -32.82
CA LYS A 128 -2.44 0.63 -33.59
C LYS A 128 -1.13 0.53 -32.81
N CYS A 129 -0.92 1.40 -31.85
CA CYS A 129 0.30 1.47 -31.07
C CYS A 129 -0.04 1.58 -29.58
N VAL A 130 0.62 0.76 -28.76
CA VAL A 130 0.45 0.75 -27.30
C VAL A 130 1.81 0.89 -26.66
N LEU A 131 1.97 1.87 -25.78
CA LEU A 131 3.18 2.09 -25.00
C LEU A 131 2.94 1.66 -23.56
N PHE A 132 3.82 0.79 -23.04
CA PHE A 132 3.82 0.38 -21.64
C PHE A 132 4.83 1.19 -20.84
N THR A 133 4.38 1.86 -19.81
CA THR A 133 5.22 2.61 -18.89
C THR A 133 4.86 2.30 -17.44
N SER A 134 5.75 2.58 -16.50
CA SER A 134 5.47 2.50 -15.05
C SER A 134 6.37 3.46 -14.30
N SER A 135 5.96 3.86 -13.09
CA SER A 135 6.75 4.66 -12.16
C SER A 135 7.95 3.88 -11.62
N ASP A 136 7.75 2.59 -11.33
CA ASP A 136 8.75 1.77 -10.66
C ASP A 136 9.45 0.77 -11.59
N PRO A 137 10.74 0.52 -11.37
CA PRO A 137 11.43 -0.59 -11.98
C PRO A 137 10.82 -1.91 -11.44
N HIS A 138 10.78 -2.93 -12.30
CA HIS A 138 10.20 -4.25 -11.99
C HIS A 138 8.69 -4.30 -11.75
N ALA A 139 7.94 -3.25 -12.10
CA ALA A 139 6.47 -3.23 -12.02
C ALA A 139 5.76 -4.18 -13.02
N GLY A 140 6.49 -5.01 -13.75
CA GLY A 140 5.91 -6.00 -14.65
C GLY A 140 5.63 -5.53 -16.08
N LYS A 141 6.12 -4.36 -16.53
CA LYS A 141 5.88 -3.83 -17.89
C LYS A 141 6.12 -4.86 -18.99
N THR A 142 7.32 -5.46 -19.00
CA THR A 142 7.73 -6.43 -20.01
C THR A 142 6.85 -7.68 -19.98
N PHE A 143 6.52 -8.17 -18.78
CA PHE A 143 5.63 -9.29 -18.60
C PHE A 143 4.23 -9.01 -19.17
N VAL A 144 3.66 -7.85 -18.85
CA VAL A 144 2.33 -7.44 -19.35
C VAL A 144 2.36 -7.27 -20.86
N ALA A 145 3.37 -6.60 -21.40
CA ALA A 145 3.50 -6.37 -22.85
C ALA A 145 3.61 -7.69 -23.64
N MET A 146 4.43 -8.64 -23.17
CA MET A 146 4.58 -9.94 -23.84
C MET A 146 3.29 -10.77 -23.82
N ASN A 147 2.64 -10.86 -22.66
CA ASN A 147 1.44 -11.66 -22.52
C ASN A 147 0.23 -11.05 -23.25
N LEU A 148 0.12 -9.72 -23.25
CA LEU A 148 -0.89 -9.04 -24.06
C LEU A 148 -0.64 -9.22 -25.56
N ALA A 149 0.61 -9.08 -26.02
CA ALA A 149 0.98 -9.31 -27.41
C ALA A 149 0.61 -10.74 -27.84
N MET A 150 0.90 -11.74 -27.00
CA MET A 150 0.51 -13.13 -27.26
C MET A 150 -1.00 -13.30 -27.30
N THR A 151 -1.74 -12.67 -26.39
CA THR A 151 -3.22 -12.73 -26.37
C THR A 151 -3.84 -12.10 -27.62
N LEU A 152 -3.25 -11.02 -28.13
CA LEU A 152 -3.66 -10.39 -29.39
C LEU A 152 -3.34 -11.27 -30.61
N ALA A 153 -2.16 -11.90 -30.63
CA ALA A 153 -1.75 -12.82 -31.68
C ALA A 153 -2.66 -14.07 -31.75
N MET A 154 -3.00 -14.64 -30.58
CA MET A 154 -3.99 -15.74 -30.48
C MET A 154 -5.36 -15.33 -31.02
N ALA A 155 -5.71 -14.03 -30.96
CA ALA A 155 -6.95 -13.50 -31.57
C ALA A 155 -6.79 -13.19 -33.07
N GLY A 156 -5.72 -13.64 -33.74
CA GLY A 156 -5.49 -13.46 -35.17
C GLY A 156 -4.97 -12.07 -35.56
N LYS A 157 -4.56 -11.24 -34.59
CA LYS A 157 -3.97 -9.92 -34.89
C LYS A 157 -2.48 -10.06 -35.17
N ARG A 158 -1.97 -9.29 -36.12
CA ARG A 158 -0.52 -9.16 -36.35
C ARG A 158 0.03 -8.18 -35.32
N VAL A 159 0.98 -8.64 -34.52
CA VAL A 159 1.56 -7.87 -33.42
C VAL A 159 3.07 -7.81 -33.56
N VAL A 160 3.62 -6.61 -33.39
CA VAL A 160 5.06 -6.36 -33.32
C VAL A 160 5.36 -5.86 -31.92
N LEU A 161 6.30 -6.50 -31.23
CA LEU A 161 6.73 -6.11 -29.90
C LEU A 161 8.12 -5.50 -29.98
N ILE A 162 8.25 -4.25 -29.52
CA ILE A 162 9.49 -3.48 -29.60
C ILE A 162 9.99 -3.21 -28.19
N ASP A 163 11.24 -3.60 -27.91
CA ASP A 163 11.91 -3.27 -26.66
C ASP A 163 12.61 -1.91 -26.77
N LEU A 164 12.09 -0.93 -26.07
CA LEU A 164 12.68 0.41 -25.98
C LEU A 164 13.50 0.59 -24.67
N ASP A 165 13.60 -0.44 -23.84
CA ASP A 165 14.52 -0.42 -22.71
C ASP A 165 15.96 -0.73 -23.17
N LEU A 166 16.59 0.28 -23.77
CA LEU A 166 17.94 0.17 -24.30
C LEU A 166 19.00 -0.14 -23.23
N ARG A 167 18.65 -0.03 -21.95
CA ARG A 167 19.57 -0.24 -20.85
C ARG A 167 19.56 -1.69 -20.34
N ARG A 168 18.40 -2.29 -20.20
CA ARG A 168 18.25 -3.61 -19.54
C ARG A 168 17.95 -4.75 -20.49
N HIS A 169 17.44 -4.44 -21.70
CA HIS A 169 17.09 -5.43 -22.73
C HIS A 169 16.25 -6.59 -22.18
N ALA A 170 15.30 -6.29 -21.27
CA ALA A 170 14.56 -7.28 -20.54
C ALA A 170 13.75 -8.21 -21.44
N LEU A 171 13.12 -7.69 -22.47
CA LEU A 171 12.37 -8.47 -23.44
C LEU A 171 13.24 -9.46 -24.19
N THR A 172 14.38 -9.01 -24.70
CA THR A 172 15.34 -9.82 -25.45
C THR A 172 15.89 -10.96 -24.59
N THR A 173 16.14 -10.69 -23.32
CA THR A 173 16.61 -11.68 -22.34
C THR A 173 15.54 -12.74 -22.07
N HIS A 174 14.29 -12.33 -21.87
CA HIS A 174 13.17 -13.25 -21.63
C HIS A 174 12.84 -14.14 -22.83
N LEU A 175 13.11 -13.66 -24.05
CA LEU A 175 12.97 -14.44 -25.28
C LEU A 175 14.20 -15.30 -25.63
N GLY A 176 15.21 -15.35 -24.75
CA GLY A 176 16.41 -16.15 -24.95
C GLY A 176 17.33 -15.70 -26.08
N ARG A 177 17.22 -14.44 -26.50
CA ARG A 177 17.93 -13.89 -27.67
C ARG A 177 18.94 -12.80 -27.32
N SER A 178 19.59 -12.90 -26.17
CA SER A 178 20.50 -11.86 -25.64
C SER A 178 21.75 -11.56 -26.51
N ASN A 179 22.04 -12.36 -27.51
CA ASN A 179 23.27 -12.23 -28.34
C ASN A 179 23.06 -11.59 -29.73
N SER A 180 21.92 -10.93 -29.97
CA SER A 180 21.72 -10.23 -31.25
C SER A 180 22.60 -8.98 -31.32
N LYS A 181 23.49 -8.93 -32.31
CA LYS A 181 24.32 -7.73 -32.61
C LYS A 181 23.49 -6.58 -33.17
N ASN A 182 22.33 -6.88 -33.76
CA ASN A 182 21.43 -5.92 -34.38
C ASN A 182 20.24 -5.65 -33.44
N GLY A 183 20.14 -4.46 -32.93
CA GLY A 183 19.08 -4.05 -32.01
C GLY A 183 18.57 -2.66 -32.29
N MET A 184 17.53 -2.25 -31.58
CA MET A 184 16.92 -0.92 -31.71
C MET A 184 17.95 0.21 -31.48
N SER A 185 18.94 0.01 -30.64
CA SER A 185 20.01 0.97 -30.41
C SER A 185 20.83 1.25 -31.68
N GLY A 186 21.13 0.21 -32.47
CA GLY A 186 21.80 0.36 -33.75
C GLY A 186 20.99 1.11 -34.79
N TYR A 187 19.68 0.87 -34.83
CA TYR A 187 18.76 1.62 -35.70
C TYR A 187 18.68 3.09 -35.26
N LEU A 188 18.52 3.39 -34.01
CA LEU A 188 18.48 4.76 -33.49
C LEU A 188 19.81 5.52 -33.68
N ALA A 189 20.93 4.80 -33.64
CA ALA A 189 22.26 5.36 -33.90
C ALA A 189 22.55 5.53 -35.44
N GLY A 190 21.64 5.10 -36.32
CA GLY A 190 21.81 5.19 -37.78
C GLY A 190 22.79 4.18 -38.35
N THR A 191 23.27 3.20 -37.57
CA THR A 191 24.15 2.15 -38.07
C THR A 191 23.40 1.02 -38.80
N ILE A 192 22.11 0.92 -38.56
CA ILE A 192 21.18 0.01 -39.24
C ILE A 192 20.05 0.84 -39.83
N THR A 193 19.85 0.73 -41.12
CA THR A 193 18.81 1.50 -41.82
C THR A 193 17.53 0.70 -42.04
N ASP A 194 17.59 -0.60 -41.96
CA ASP A 194 16.46 -1.49 -42.21
C ASP A 194 15.99 -2.16 -40.89
N LEU A 195 14.74 -1.86 -40.49
CA LEU A 195 14.08 -2.45 -39.32
C LEU A 195 13.86 -3.96 -39.47
N SER A 196 13.85 -4.52 -40.67
CA SER A 196 13.73 -5.96 -40.90
C SER A 196 14.94 -6.76 -40.40
N LEU A 197 16.08 -6.10 -40.21
CA LEU A 197 17.28 -6.68 -39.62
C LEU A 197 17.24 -6.74 -38.09
N ILE A 198 16.29 -6.04 -37.49
CA ILE A 198 16.04 -6.10 -36.04
C ILE A 198 15.11 -7.28 -35.79
N HIS A 199 15.48 -8.15 -34.86
CA HIS A 199 14.64 -9.30 -34.51
C HIS A 199 13.27 -8.86 -33.98
N ILE A 200 12.27 -8.91 -34.84
CA ILE A 200 10.86 -8.82 -34.52
C ILE A 200 10.41 -10.24 -34.19
N SER A 201 10.12 -10.51 -32.93
CA SER A 201 9.55 -11.81 -32.56
C SER A 201 8.09 -11.83 -33.03
N GLU A 202 7.86 -12.45 -34.17
CA GLU A 202 6.53 -12.91 -34.52
C GLU A 202 6.19 -14.07 -33.55
N PRO A 203 5.06 -14.02 -32.81
CA PRO A 203 4.65 -15.16 -32.03
C PRO A 203 4.37 -16.31 -33.01
N THR A 204 5.28 -17.26 -33.07
CA THR A 204 5.07 -18.51 -33.81
C THR A 204 3.83 -19.16 -33.23
N ARG A 205 2.83 -19.40 -34.08
CA ARG A 205 1.69 -20.23 -33.71
C ARG A 205 2.25 -21.55 -33.18
N PRO A 206 1.90 -21.98 -31.95
CA PRO A 206 2.14 -23.35 -31.58
C PRO A 206 1.29 -24.22 -32.51
N TYR A 207 1.91 -25.14 -33.17
CA TYR A 207 1.25 -26.20 -33.95
C TYR A 207 0.41 -27.08 -33.05
#